data_4896cf68b7d46bb82ad1c167d8042e68
#
_entry.id   4896cf68b7d46bb82ad1c167d8042e68
#
_cell.length_a   1.000
_cell.length_b   1.000
_cell.length_c   1.000
_cell.angle_alpha   90.00
_cell.angle_beta   90.00
_cell.angle_gamma   90.00
#
_symmetry.space_group_name_H-M   'P 1'
#
loop_
_entity.id
_entity.type
_entity.pdbx_description
1 polymer ?
#
loop_
_entity_poly.entity_id
_entity_poly.type
_entity_poly.pdbx_seq_one_letter_code
_entity_poly.pdbx_strand_id
1 'polypeptide(L)'
;MDAWGNFWQKGHSTTFGEYYADGYTKGYISQWWETILETHNKDDLSILEVGCGNASLLPCTLDYKVKGHYYGVDAAKVTLSAAVEKRINGDLAVSLTSNKKIEEYQPNSTFDLIASVYGVEYSNLEQTLPSLKAMLAPDGEINFLMHHSGSVITDMSEKALGEFDFESMTTIVDHLKTINSELNKLKGKLAKLKKSEIAEHARIQVNEFVSNTMNESSDDRNPILVDFCVMVLGFFKKIQQ
;
A
#
# COMPACT_ATOMS: atom_id res chain seq x y z
N MET A 1 11.59 -7.99 1.46
CA MET A 1 11.42 -6.61 0.94
C MET A 1 10.02 -6.20 1.35
N ASP A 2 9.89 -5.12 2.07
CA ASP A 2 8.60 -4.63 2.56
C ASP A 2 7.84 -3.95 1.40
N ALA A 3 6.85 -4.65 0.83
CA ALA A 3 6.09 -4.17 -0.33
C ALA A 3 5.28 -2.90 0.03
N TRP A 4 4.67 -2.87 1.22
CA TRP A 4 3.90 -1.73 1.69
C TRP A 4 4.79 -0.52 1.99
N GLY A 5 5.96 -0.72 2.63
CA GLY A 5 6.91 0.36 2.84
C GLY A 5 7.39 1.01 1.55
N ASN A 6 7.65 0.20 0.50
CA ASN A 6 7.98 0.73 -0.82
C ASN A 6 6.81 1.49 -1.47
N PHE A 7 5.58 1.06 -1.25
CA PHE A 7 4.39 1.73 -1.77
C PHE A 7 4.21 3.10 -1.12
N TRP A 8 4.18 3.16 0.21
CA TRP A 8 3.97 4.41 0.94
C TRP A 8 5.09 5.43 0.76
N GLN A 9 6.35 4.98 0.59
CA GLN A 9 7.48 5.88 0.32
C GLN A 9 7.40 6.60 -1.04
N LYS A 10 6.56 6.12 -1.97
CA LYS A 10 6.29 6.84 -3.23
C LYS A 10 5.36 8.05 -3.05
N GLY A 11 4.85 8.27 -1.84
CA GLY A 11 4.01 9.42 -1.51
C GLY A 11 2.52 9.24 -1.82
N HIS A 12 2.06 8.00 -2.02
CA HIS A 12 0.63 7.71 -2.17
C HIS A 12 -0.11 8.06 -0.89
N SER A 13 -1.25 8.73 -1.02
CA SER A 13 -2.13 9.05 0.13
C SER A 13 -3.04 7.88 0.49
N THR A 14 -3.44 7.07 -0.50
CA THR A 14 -4.28 5.88 -0.34
C THR A 14 -3.89 4.80 -1.34
N THR A 15 -4.45 3.61 -1.22
CA THR A 15 -4.30 2.50 -2.18
C THR A 15 -5.20 2.65 -3.41
N PHE A 16 -6.07 3.66 -3.47
CA PHE A 16 -7.06 3.86 -4.55
C PHE A 16 -6.62 4.88 -5.62
N GLY A 17 -5.32 5.14 -5.74
CA GLY A 17 -4.75 5.97 -6.80
C GLY A 17 -5.25 7.42 -6.81
N GLU A 18 -5.42 7.98 -8.01
CA GLU A 18 -5.74 9.40 -8.19
C GLU A 18 -7.11 9.80 -7.65
N TYR A 19 -8.07 8.88 -7.54
CA TYR A 19 -9.40 9.20 -7.02
C TYR A 19 -9.33 9.72 -5.58
N TYR A 20 -8.42 9.19 -4.76
CA TYR A 20 -8.18 9.60 -3.38
C TYR A 20 -6.75 10.16 -3.17
N ALA A 21 -6.26 10.95 -4.13
CA ALA A 21 -4.91 11.51 -4.07
C ALA A 21 -4.64 12.37 -2.82
N ASP A 22 -5.70 13.00 -2.28
CA ASP A 22 -5.63 13.86 -1.10
C ASP A 22 -6.11 13.16 0.19
N GLY A 23 -6.10 11.83 0.23
CA GLY A 23 -6.69 11.05 1.31
C GLY A 23 -8.19 10.85 1.14
N TYR A 24 -8.85 10.28 2.14
CA TYR A 24 -10.28 9.96 2.09
C TYR A 24 -11.15 11.19 2.38
N THR A 25 -11.08 12.19 1.51
CA THR A 25 -11.80 13.49 1.65
C THR A 25 -13.12 13.55 0.88
N LYS A 26 -13.54 12.48 0.21
CA LYS A 26 -14.77 12.41 -0.59
C LYS A 26 -15.30 10.98 -0.68
N GLY A 27 -16.51 10.84 -1.24
CA GLY A 27 -17.14 9.56 -1.50
C GLY A 27 -17.61 8.86 -0.23
N TYR A 28 -17.82 7.54 -0.32
CA TYR A 28 -18.44 6.76 0.76
C TYR A 28 -17.56 6.65 2.03
N ILE A 29 -16.23 6.67 1.88
CA ILE A 29 -15.31 6.57 3.03
C ILE A 29 -15.35 7.86 3.85
N SER A 30 -15.33 9.03 3.19
CA SER A 30 -15.49 10.33 3.85
C SER A 30 -16.82 10.39 4.60
N GLN A 31 -17.94 10.06 3.93
CA GLN A 31 -19.27 10.07 4.54
C GLN A 31 -19.38 9.13 5.74
N TRP A 32 -18.81 7.92 5.64
CA TRP A 32 -18.74 6.97 6.74
C TRP A 32 -17.97 7.54 7.92
N TRP A 33 -16.82 8.16 7.68
CA TRP A 33 -15.97 8.71 8.73
C TRP A 33 -16.61 9.95 9.37
N GLU A 34 -17.19 10.83 8.58
CA GLU A 34 -17.93 12.01 9.03
C GLU A 34 -19.10 11.59 9.96
N THR A 35 -19.87 10.57 9.58
CA THR A 35 -20.96 10.04 10.44
C THR A 35 -20.47 9.58 11.80
N ILE A 36 -19.28 8.93 11.86
CA ILE A 36 -18.68 8.51 13.13
C ILE A 36 -18.26 9.73 13.95
N LEU A 37 -17.59 10.70 13.32
CA LEU A 37 -17.15 11.92 14.00
C LEU A 37 -18.32 12.75 14.53
N GLU A 38 -19.46 12.78 13.85
CA GLU A 38 -20.68 13.45 14.30
C GLU A 38 -21.20 12.91 15.64
N THR A 39 -21.14 11.59 15.83
CA THR A 39 -21.58 10.93 17.07
C THR A 39 -20.60 11.14 18.23
N HIS A 40 -19.35 11.52 17.94
CA HIS A 40 -18.26 11.71 18.92
C HIS A 40 -17.79 13.17 18.98
N ASN A 41 -18.71 14.11 18.77
CA ASN A 41 -18.38 15.55 18.79
C ASN A 41 -18.09 16.03 20.23
N LYS A 42 -16.84 15.88 20.67
CA LYS A 42 -16.33 16.40 21.93
C LYS A 42 -15.00 17.14 21.73
N ASP A 43 -14.71 18.07 22.62
CA ASP A 43 -13.37 18.63 22.75
C ASP A 43 -12.44 17.55 23.31
N ASP A 44 -11.23 17.41 22.79
CA ASP A 44 -10.21 16.44 23.22
C ASP A 44 -10.54 14.97 22.86
N LEU A 45 -10.92 14.74 21.58
CA LEU A 45 -11.15 13.41 21.03
C LEU A 45 -9.82 12.67 20.76
N SER A 46 -9.70 11.45 21.26
CA SER A 46 -8.52 10.59 21.02
C SER A 46 -8.84 9.53 19.97
N ILE A 47 -8.16 9.62 18.81
CA ILE A 47 -8.39 8.76 17.64
C ILE A 47 -7.16 7.91 17.38
N LEU A 48 -7.32 6.61 17.12
CA LEU A 48 -6.29 5.71 16.59
C LEU A 48 -6.70 5.19 15.21
N GLU A 49 -5.90 5.47 14.18
CA GLU A 49 -6.00 4.82 12.87
C GLU A 49 -5.02 3.64 12.77
N VAL A 50 -5.55 2.43 12.58
CA VAL A 50 -4.78 1.17 12.46
C VAL A 50 -4.54 0.85 11.00
N GLY A 51 -3.28 0.57 10.62
CA GLY A 51 -2.89 0.41 9.21
C GLY A 51 -3.08 1.74 8.45
N CYS A 52 -2.61 2.82 9.07
CA CYS A 52 -2.95 4.19 8.64
C CYS A 52 -2.32 4.57 7.28
N GLY A 53 -1.34 3.81 6.77
CA GLY A 53 -0.56 4.26 5.62
C GLY A 53 -0.01 5.67 5.85
N ASN A 54 -0.10 6.51 4.85
CA ASN A 54 0.28 7.92 4.98
C ASN A 54 -0.82 8.80 5.64
N ALA A 55 -1.55 8.23 6.63
CA ALA A 55 -2.64 8.85 7.39
C ALA A 55 -3.84 9.24 6.50
N SER A 56 -4.47 8.24 5.90
CA SER A 56 -5.51 8.41 4.87
C SER A 56 -6.79 9.07 5.39
N LEU A 57 -7.16 8.87 6.66
CA LEU A 57 -8.34 9.49 7.30
C LEU A 57 -8.04 10.90 7.87
N LEU A 58 -6.78 11.24 8.09
CA LEU A 58 -6.40 12.52 8.70
C LEU A 58 -6.91 13.74 7.92
N PRO A 59 -6.83 13.80 6.58
CA PRO A 59 -7.35 14.95 5.84
C PRO A 59 -8.84 15.22 6.09
N CYS A 60 -9.67 14.18 6.11
CA CYS A 60 -11.10 14.31 6.43
C CYS A 60 -11.32 14.72 7.90
N THR A 61 -10.53 14.16 8.83
CA THR A 61 -10.56 14.54 10.25
C THR A 61 -10.25 16.02 10.45
N LEU A 62 -9.28 16.57 9.70
CA LEU A 62 -8.95 17.99 9.72
C LEU A 62 -10.06 18.87 9.09
N ASP A 63 -10.71 18.40 8.01
CA ASP A 63 -11.84 19.11 7.39
C ASP A 63 -13.02 19.23 8.34
N TYR A 64 -13.25 18.19 9.15
CA TYR A 64 -14.29 18.15 10.17
C TYR A 64 -13.94 18.96 11.43
N LYS A 65 -12.73 19.55 11.48
CA LYS A 65 -12.24 20.41 12.57
C LYS A 65 -12.26 19.71 13.96
N VAL A 66 -11.91 18.44 13.96
CA VAL A 66 -11.74 17.68 15.21
C VAL A 66 -10.67 18.31 16.08
N LYS A 67 -10.92 18.36 17.39
CA LYS A 67 -9.93 18.78 18.40
C LYS A 67 -9.49 17.58 19.21
N GLY A 68 -8.23 17.55 19.61
CA GLY A 68 -7.66 16.49 20.44
C GLY A 68 -6.44 15.83 19.83
N HIS A 69 -6.39 14.50 19.75
CA HIS A 69 -5.22 13.76 19.34
C HIS A 69 -5.56 12.70 18.28
N TYR A 70 -4.78 12.69 17.22
CA TYR A 70 -4.81 11.68 16.16
C TYR A 70 -3.55 10.87 16.19
N TYR A 71 -3.69 9.57 16.36
CA TYR A 71 -2.59 8.60 16.31
C TYR A 71 -2.77 7.70 15.10
N GLY A 72 -1.71 7.53 14.33
CA GLY A 72 -1.65 6.56 13.25
C GLY A 72 -0.58 5.52 13.55
N VAL A 73 -0.88 4.23 13.34
CA VAL A 73 0.09 3.15 13.44
C VAL A 73 0.08 2.30 12.18
N ASP A 74 1.28 2.00 11.66
CA ASP A 74 1.45 1.17 10.47
C ASP A 74 2.70 0.28 10.58
N ALA A 75 2.59 -0.95 10.10
CA ALA A 75 3.70 -1.89 10.01
C ALA A 75 4.76 -1.46 8.99
N ALA A 76 4.37 -0.65 8.02
CA ALA A 76 5.26 -0.06 7.04
C ALA A 76 5.85 1.27 7.51
N LYS A 77 6.86 1.76 6.79
CA LYS A 77 7.35 3.13 6.95
C LYS A 77 6.37 4.09 6.27
N VAL A 78 5.76 4.96 7.06
CA VAL A 78 4.76 5.93 6.62
C VAL A 78 5.23 7.37 6.89
N THR A 79 4.69 8.32 6.14
CA THR A 79 5.10 9.75 6.22
C THR A 79 3.92 10.63 5.79
N LEU A 80 3.68 11.70 6.53
CA LEU A 80 2.72 12.72 6.10
C LEU A 80 3.22 13.43 4.83
N SER A 81 2.29 13.73 3.93
CA SER A 81 2.60 14.64 2.83
C SER A 81 2.77 16.08 3.37
N ALA A 82 3.65 16.86 2.73
CA ALA A 82 3.84 18.27 3.10
C ALA A 82 2.55 19.10 2.99
N ALA A 83 1.61 18.68 2.15
CA ALA A 83 0.31 19.33 2.02
C ALA A 83 -0.57 19.09 3.26
N VAL A 84 -0.59 17.85 3.78
CA VAL A 84 -1.33 17.51 5.00
C VAL A 84 -0.68 18.12 6.23
N GLU A 85 0.66 18.08 6.34
CA GLU A 85 1.39 18.71 7.45
C GLU A 85 1.05 20.19 7.63
N LYS A 86 0.96 20.95 6.53
CA LYS A 86 0.60 22.37 6.55
C LYS A 86 -0.83 22.65 7.03
N ARG A 87 -1.71 21.65 6.99
CA ARG A 87 -3.10 21.77 7.45
C ARG A 87 -3.25 21.50 8.94
N ILE A 88 -2.28 20.81 9.56
CA ILE A 88 -2.30 20.54 11.00
C ILE A 88 -2.19 21.89 11.72
N ASN A 89 -3.21 22.19 12.50
CA ASN A 89 -3.29 23.36 13.38
C ASN A 89 -3.14 22.91 14.84
N GLY A 90 -3.07 23.85 15.77
CA GLY A 90 -2.90 23.55 17.19
C GLY A 90 -4.10 22.83 17.87
N ASP A 91 -5.23 22.65 17.17
CA ASP A 91 -6.43 22.03 17.72
C ASP A 91 -6.35 20.49 17.69
N LEU A 92 -5.62 19.91 16.72
CA LEU A 92 -5.42 18.46 16.58
C LEU A 92 -3.94 18.12 16.62
N ALA A 93 -3.48 17.48 17.68
CA ALA A 93 -2.13 16.91 17.74
C ALA A 93 -2.06 15.62 16.95
N VAL A 94 -1.02 15.43 16.11
CA VAL A 94 -0.88 14.27 15.23
C VAL A 94 0.40 13.52 15.56
N SER A 95 0.29 12.19 15.75
CA SER A 95 1.42 11.29 16.01
C SER A 95 1.35 10.06 15.12
N LEU A 96 2.39 9.82 14.29
CA LEU A 96 2.50 8.62 13.47
C LEU A 96 3.57 7.69 13.99
N THR A 97 3.24 6.41 14.12
CA THR A 97 4.17 5.34 14.49
C THR A 97 4.39 4.42 13.30
N SER A 98 5.56 4.52 12.69
CA SER A 98 6.00 3.69 11.55
C SER A 98 6.69 2.41 11.98
N ASN A 99 6.74 1.41 11.08
CA ASN A 99 7.43 0.13 11.27
C ASN A 99 6.99 -0.59 12.56
N LYS A 100 5.72 -0.49 12.89
CA LYS A 100 5.15 -1.05 14.12
C LYS A 100 3.87 -1.82 13.80
N LYS A 101 3.90 -3.12 14.01
CA LYS A 101 2.70 -3.95 13.92
C LYS A 101 1.74 -3.57 15.05
N ILE A 102 0.46 -3.61 14.76
CA ILE A 102 -0.58 -3.27 15.74
C ILE A 102 -0.56 -4.20 16.96
N GLU A 103 -0.22 -5.46 16.77
CA GLU A 103 -0.09 -6.45 17.84
C GLU A 103 1.03 -6.11 18.85
N GLU A 104 2.00 -5.31 18.41
CA GLU A 104 3.14 -4.88 19.22
C GLU A 104 2.99 -3.43 19.69
N TYR A 105 1.92 -2.75 19.29
CA TYR A 105 1.68 -1.35 19.66
C TYR A 105 1.15 -1.26 21.08
N GLN A 106 1.84 -0.53 21.93
CA GLN A 106 1.50 -0.36 23.34
C GLN A 106 1.49 1.14 23.66
N PRO A 107 0.39 1.83 23.41
CA PRO A 107 0.26 3.25 23.75
C PRO A 107 0.09 3.44 25.25
N ASN A 108 0.46 4.63 25.72
CA ASN A 108 0.20 5.05 27.11
C ASN A 108 -1.19 5.67 27.30
N SER A 109 -1.99 5.71 26.25
CA SER A 109 -3.31 6.36 26.20
C SER A 109 -4.37 5.37 25.78
N THR A 110 -5.61 5.62 26.16
CA THR A 110 -6.80 4.97 25.60
C THR A 110 -7.40 5.84 24.50
N PHE A 111 -8.23 5.23 23.65
CA PHE A 111 -8.80 5.89 22.48
C PHE A 111 -10.34 5.89 22.54
N ASP A 112 -10.93 7.03 22.19
CA ASP A 112 -12.37 7.15 22.03
C ASP A 112 -12.83 6.49 20.74
N LEU A 113 -12.04 6.65 19.68
CA LEU A 113 -12.26 6.04 18.37
C LEU A 113 -11.04 5.25 17.94
N ILE A 114 -11.25 4.01 17.54
CA ILE A 114 -10.27 3.21 16.82
C ILE A 114 -10.85 2.93 15.45
N ALA A 115 -10.14 3.34 14.40
CA ALA A 115 -10.58 3.17 13.03
C ALA A 115 -9.54 2.42 12.19
N SER A 116 -10.01 1.75 11.15
CA SER A 116 -9.16 1.22 10.09
C SER A 116 -9.91 1.21 8.77
N VAL A 117 -9.22 1.58 7.69
CA VAL A 117 -9.74 1.51 6.32
C VAL A 117 -8.80 0.64 5.49
N TYR A 118 -9.21 -0.58 5.22
CA TYR A 118 -8.48 -1.57 4.43
C TYR A 118 -7.04 -1.81 4.92
N GLY A 119 -6.89 -1.90 6.25
CA GLY A 119 -5.58 -2.08 6.90
C GLY A 119 -5.57 -3.17 7.97
N VAL A 120 -6.54 -3.20 8.88
CA VAL A 120 -6.55 -4.11 10.03
C VAL A 120 -6.63 -5.59 9.61
N GLU A 121 -7.26 -5.91 8.48
CA GLU A 121 -7.36 -7.26 7.94
C GLU A 121 -6.01 -7.90 7.56
N TYR A 122 -4.95 -7.10 7.41
CA TYR A 122 -3.58 -7.58 7.17
C TYR A 122 -2.83 -7.92 8.46
N SER A 123 -3.45 -7.72 9.62
CA SER A 123 -2.92 -8.07 10.93
C SER A 123 -3.35 -9.47 11.37
N ASN A 124 -2.77 -9.98 12.46
CA ASN A 124 -3.29 -11.16 13.13
C ASN A 124 -4.54 -10.80 13.94
N LEU A 125 -5.73 -10.92 13.36
CA LEU A 125 -6.99 -10.49 13.98
C LEU A 125 -7.25 -11.16 15.34
N GLU A 126 -6.81 -12.41 15.57
CA GLU A 126 -6.96 -13.09 16.85
C GLU A 126 -6.19 -12.40 17.98
N GLN A 127 -5.05 -11.79 17.67
CA GLN A 127 -4.25 -11.02 18.62
C GLN A 127 -4.64 -9.53 18.62
N THR A 128 -4.95 -8.98 17.44
CA THR A 128 -5.25 -7.57 17.26
C THR A 128 -6.54 -7.15 17.96
N LEU A 129 -7.64 -7.89 17.76
CA LEU A 129 -8.95 -7.48 18.32
C LEU A 129 -8.96 -7.39 19.85
N PRO A 130 -8.42 -8.35 20.61
CA PRO A 130 -8.30 -8.20 22.07
C PRO A 130 -7.42 -7.01 22.47
N SER A 131 -6.32 -6.77 21.75
CA SER A 131 -5.43 -5.63 22.01
C SER A 131 -6.12 -4.30 21.78
N LEU A 132 -6.84 -4.15 20.67
CA LEU A 132 -7.61 -2.93 20.38
C LEU A 132 -8.71 -2.70 21.41
N LYS A 133 -9.40 -3.76 21.83
CA LYS A 133 -10.41 -3.67 22.90
C LYS A 133 -9.79 -3.16 24.21
N ALA A 134 -8.57 -3.58 24.54
CA ALA A 134 -7.88 -3.12 25.76
C ALA A 134 -7.41 -1.66 25.66
N MET A 135 -7.28 -1.12 24.44
CA MET A 135 -6.90 0.27 24.17
C MET A 135 -8.11 1.23 24.15
N LEU A 136 -9.36 0.74 24.19
CA LEU A 136 -10.53 1.60 24.18
C LEU A 136 -10.66 2.37 25.47
N ALA A 137 -11.04 3.65 25.36
CA ALA A 137 -11.57 4.43 26.48
C ALA A 137 -12.95 3.88 26.92
N PRO A 138 -13.42 4.19 28.11
CA PRO A 138 -14.83 3.96 28.48
C PRO A 138 -15.74 4.59 27.43
N ASP A 139 -16.71 3.85 26.93
CA ASP A 139 -17.63 4.25 25.85
C ASP A 139 -16.96 4.49 24.47
N GLY A 140 -15.70 4.07 24.29
CA GLY A 140 -15.02 4.14 23.02
C GLY A 140 -15.53 3.12 22.01
N GLU A 141 -15.34 3.41 20.71
CA GLU A 141 -15.81 2.59 19.59
C GLU A 141 -14.68 2.13 18.67
N ILE A 142 -14.88 0.96 18.07
CA ILE A 142 -14.03 0.42 17.00
C ILE A 142 -14.84 0.38 15.72
N ASN A 143 -14.31 1.03 14.67
CA ASN A 143 -14.98 1.17 13.38
C ASN A 143 -14.05 0.74 12.25
N PHE A 144 -14.40 -0.30 11.49
CA PHE A 144 -13.58 -0.82 10.40
C PHE A 144 -14.33 -0.82 9.08
N LEU A 145 -13.65 -0.37 8.03
CA LEU A 145 -13.95 -0.71 6.64
C LEU A 145 -12.93 -1.76 6.19
N MET A 146 -13.39 -2.96 5.88
CA MET A 146 -12.54 -4.11 5.54
C MET A 146 -13.00 -4.74 4.24
N HIS A 147 -12.07 -5.39 3.55
CA HIS A 147 -12.43 -6.28 2.46
C HIS A 147 -13.26 -7.46 2.98
N HIS A 148 -14.35 -7.75 2.28
CA HIS A 148 -15.19 -8.91 2.56
C HIS A 148 -14.80 -10.05 1.60
N SER A 149 -14.87 -11.31 2.06
CA SER A 149 -14.53 -12.48 1.25
C SER A 149 -15.34 -12.64 -0.03
N GLY A 150 -16.53 -12.06 -0.10
CA GLY A 150 -17.37 -11.98 -1.32
C GLY A 150 -17.35 -10.61 -1.97
N SER A 151 -16.28 -9.84 -1.85
CA SER A 151 -16.14 -8.56 -2.53
C SER A 151 -15.56 -8.73 -3.94
N VAL A 152 -15.89 -7.81 -4.83
CA VAL A 152 -15.33 -7.78 -6.21
C VAL A 152 -13.79 -7.80 -6.18
N ILE A 153 -13.15 -7.12 -5.22
CA ILE A 153 -11.69 -7.10 -5.09
C ILE A 153 -11.14 -8.49 -4.73
N THR A 154 -11.82 -9.22 -3.84
CA THR A 154 -11.42 -10.57 -3.46
C THR A 154 -11.58 -11.52 -4.64
N ASP A 155 -12.71 -11.46 -5.34
CA ASP A 155 -12.99 -12.29 -6.52
C ASP A 155 -11.96 -12.03 -7.64
N MET A 156 -11.65 -10.75 -7.92
CA MET A 156 -10.63 -10.37 -8.88
C MET A 156 -9.24 -10.88 -8.50
N SER A 157 -8.88 -10.79 -7.22
CA SER A 157 -7.58 -11.26 -6.71
C SER A 157 -7.47 -12.77 -6.78
N GLU A 158 -8.53 -13.50 -6.43
CA GLU A 158 -8.59 -14.97 -6.51
C GLU A 158 -8.46 -15.43 -7.97
N LYS A 159 -9.20 -14.79 -8.89
CA LYS A 159 -9.08 -15.05 -10.32
C LYS A 159 -7.65 -14.78 -10.81
N ALA A 160 -7.10 -13.62 -10.48
CA ALA A 160 -5.76 -13.26 -10.91
C ALA A 160 -4.69 -14.23 -10.39
N LEU A 161 -4.81 -14.71 -9.15
CA LEU A 161 -3.91 -15.72 -8.56
C LEU A 161 -4.09 -17.09 -9.20
N GLY A 162 -5.33 -17.49 -9.51
CA GLY A 162 -5.63 -18.77 -10.17
C GLY A 162 -5.09 -18.85 -11.60
N GLU A 163 -5.03 -17.74 -12.29
CA GLU A 163 -4.49 -17.62 -13.66
C GLU A 163 -2.98 -17.31 -13.69
N PHE A 164 -2.34 -17.22 -12.55
CA PHE A 164 -0.98 -16.72 -12.42
C PHE A 164 0.05 -17.82 -12.67
N ASP A 165 0.90 -17.63 -13.70
CA ASP A 165 1.96 -18.55 -14.08
C ASP A 165 3.28 -18.23 -13.37
N PHE A 166 3.43 -18.81 -12.16
CA PHE A 166 4.65 -18.67 -11.37
C PHE A 166 5.90 -19.27 -12.05
N GLU A 167 5.73 -20.32 -12.85
CA GLU A 167 6.83 -20.99 -13.54
C GLU A 167 7.40 -20.08 -14.63
N SER A 168 6.54 -19.52 -15.47
CA SER A 168 6.95 -18.57 -16.50
C SER A 168 7.61 -17.33 -15.89
N MET A 169 7.08 -16.76 -14.81
CA MET A 169 7.71 -15.63 -14.14
C MET A 169 9.10 -15.95 -13.59
N THR A 170 9.25 -17.12 -12.95
CA THR A 170 10.56 -17.56 -12.44
C THR A 170 11.56 -17.68 -13.58
N THR A 171 11.15 -18.25 -14.69
CA THR A 171 11.97 -18.37 -15.92
C THR A 171 12.40 -16.99 -16.44
N ILE A 172 11.49 -16.01 -16.48
CA ILE A 172 11.82 -14.63 -16.91
C ILE A 172 12.79 -13.98 -15.93
N VAL A 173 12.62 -14.15 -14.64
CA VAL A 173 13.57 -13.64 -13.63
C VAL A 173 14.96 -14.25 -13.83
N ASP A 174 15.07 -15.52 -14.18
CA ASP A 174 16.36 -16.16 -14.44
C ASP A 174 17.01 -15.67 -15.74
N HIS A 175 16.23 -15.37 -16.77
CA HIS A 175 16.73 -14.65 -17.95
C HIS A 175 17.26 -13.25 -17.60
N LEU A 176 16.56 -12.48 -16.74
CA LEU A 176 17.03 -11.18 -16.27
C LEU A 176 18.34 -11.28 -15.46
N LYS A 177 18.47 -12.31 -14.58
CA LYS A 177 19.71 -12.60 -13.87
C LYS A 177 20.85 -12.94 -14.83
N THR A 178 20.57 -13.70 -15.89
CA THR A 178 21.53 -14.05 -16.93
C THR A 178 22.05 -12.80 -17.64
N ILE A 179 21.16 -11.90 -18.06
CA ILE A 179 21.52 -10.61 -18.69
C ILE A 179 22.39 -9.78 -17.74
N ASN A 180 22.00 -9.67 -16.46
CA ASN A 180 22.75 -8.93 -15.45
C ASN A 180 24.14 -9.54 -15.19
N SER A 181 24.24 -10.86 -15.12
CA SER A 181 25.51 -11.57 -14.97
C SER A 181 26.46 -11.29 -16.13
N GLU A 182 25.98 -11.38 -17.38
CA GLU A 182 26.75 -11.06 -18.57
C GLU A 182 27.20 -9.58 -18.59
N LEU A 183 26.33 -8.65 -18.22
CA LEU A 183 26.67 -7.24 -18.09
C LEU A 183 27.81 -7.01 -17.09
N ASN A 184 27.76 -7.68 -15.94
CA ASN A 184 28.79 -7.59 -14.91
C ASN A 184 30.13 -8.16 -15.40
N LYS A 185 30.14 -9.33 -16.07
CA LYS A 185 31.35 -9.89 -16.72
C LYS A 185 31.97 -8.92 -17.71
N LEU A 186 31.13 -8.17 -18.40
CA LEU A 186 31.55 -7.19 -19.39
C LEU A 186 31.85 -5.81 -18.82
N LYS A 187 31.87 -5.68 -17.45
CA LYS A 187 32.14 -4.44 -16.73
C LYS A 187 31.21 -3.29 -17.14
N GLY A 188 29.93 -3.57 -17.31
CA GLY A 188 28.92 -2.59 -17.69
C GLY A 188 28.94 -2.13 -19.16
N LYS A 189 29.73 -2.74 -20.02
CA LYS A 189 29.88 -2.32 -21.43
C LYS A 189 28.69 -2.80 -22.30
N LEU A 190 27.63 -2.00 -22.41
CA LEU A 190 26.42 -2.31 -23.18
C LEU A 190 26.66 -2.68 -24.65
N ALA A 191 27.60 -2.02 -25.30
CA ALA A 191 27.95 -2.33 -26.70
C ALA A 191 28.49 -3.76 -26.86
N LYS A 192 29.14 -4.32 -25.83
CA LYS A 192 29.60 -5.70 -25.82
C LYS A 192 28.45 -6.65 -25.40
N LEU A 193 27.57 -6.24 -24.51
CA LEU A 193 26.39 -7.01 -24.08
C LEU A 193 25.51 -7.34 -25.31
N LYS A 194 25.27 -6.38 -26.19
CA LYS A 194 24.51 -6.57 -27.44
C LYS A 194 25.14 -7.60 -28.43
N LYS A 195 26.39 -7.98 -28.20
CA LYS A 195 27.11 -9.00 -28.98
C LYS A 195 27.23 -10.33 -28.25
N SER A 196 26.75 -10.43 -27.01
CA SER A 196 26.72 -11.67 -26.24
C SER A 196 25.55 -12.52 -26.71
N GLU A 197 25.77 -13.66 -27.28
CA GLU A 197 24.72 -14.61 -27.71
C GLU A 197 23.87 -15.06 -26.53
N ILE A 198 24.48 -15.26 -25.35
CA ILE A 198 23.79 -15.65 -24.12
C ILE A 198 22.82 -14.56 -23.68
N ALA A 199 23.28 -13.30 -23.63
CA ALA A 199 22.43 -12.19 -23.22
C ALA A 199 21.32 -11.91 -24.25
N GLU A 200 21.62 -12.06 -25.54
CA GLU A 200 20.64 -11.84 -26.62
C GLU A 200 19.55 -12.90 -26.60
N HIS A 201 19.90 -14.17 -26.42
CA HIS A 201 18.91 -15.24 -26.25
C HIS A 201 17.97 -14.96 -25.06
N ALA A 202 18.54 -14.63 -23.91
CA ALA A 202 17.74 -14.30 -22.73
C ALA A 202 16.85 -13.07 -22.99
N ARG A 203 17.35 -12.04 -23.68
CA ARG A 203 16.59 -10.84 -24.03
C ARG A 203 15.40 -11.16 -24.96
N ILE A 204 15.58 -12.05 -25.93
CA ILE A 204 14.51 -12.48 -26.84
C ILE A 204 13.39 -13.14 -26.03
N GLN A 205 13.71 -14.09 -25.16
CA GLN A 205 12.70 -14.77 -24.31
C GLN A 205 11.92 -13.79 -23.43
N VAL A 206 12.61 -12.83 -22.82
CA VAL A 206 11.95 -11.77 -22.03
C VAL A 206 11.03 -10.91 -22.90
N ASN A 207 11.48 -10.50 -24.08
CA ASN A 207 10.68 -9.68 -24.98
C ASN A 207 9.44 -10.42 -25.51
N GLU A 208 9.57 -11.70 -25.85
CA GLU A 208 8.44 -12.54 -26.28
C GLU A 208 7.39 -12.65 -25.18
N PHE A 209 7.81 -12.95 -23.95
CA PHE A 209 6.91 -13.00 -22.80
C PHE A 209 6.16 -11.67 -22.61
N VAL A 210 6.90 -10.54 -22.54
CA VAL A 210 6.30 -9.21 -22.37
C VAL A 210 5.34 -8.89 -23.51
N SER A 211 5.73 -9.17 -24.76
CA SER A 211 4.89 -8.88 -25.93
C SER A 211 3.62 -9.71 -25.91
N ASN A 212 3.69 -10.99 -25.61
CA ASN A 212 2.53 -11.87 -25.55
C ASN A 212 1.56 -11.38 -24.47
N THR A 213 2.03 -11.15 -23.24
CA THR A 213 1.20 -10.66 -22.13
C THR A 213 0.55 -9.30 -22.45
N MET A 214 1.29 -8.37 -23.06
CA MET A 214 0.78 -7.03 -23.33
C MET A 214 -0.13 -6.95 -24.56
N ASN A 215 -0.10 -7.96 -25.45
CA ASN A 215 -0.97 -8.03 -26.63
C ASN A 215 -2.29 -8.76 -26.38
N GLU A 216 -2.47 -9.40 -25.22
CA GLU A 216 -3.77 -9.93 -24.81
C GLU A 216 -4.83 -8.81 -24.75
N SER A 217 -6.09 -9.15 -24.92
CA SER A 217 -7.17 -8.17 -24.81
C SER A 217 -7.22 -7.61 -23.37
N SER A 218 -7.74 -6.39 -23.20
CA SER A 218 -7.84 -5.76 -21.87
C SER A 218 -8.62 -6.61 -20.87
N ASP A 219 -9.63 -7.33 -21.36
CA ASP A 219 -10.52 -8.15 -20.52
C ASP A 219 -9.90 -9.49 -20.11
N ASP A 220 -8.91 -9.97 -20.89
CA ASP A 220 -8.23 -11.24 -20.67
C ASP A 220 -6.89 -11.09 -19.92
N ARG A 221 -6.38 -9.85 -19.81
CA ARG A 221 -5.08 -9.61 -19.17
C ARG A 221 -5.12 -9.89 -17.68
N ASN A 222 -4.20 -10.73 -17.23
CA ASN A 222 -3.95 -10.87 -15.80
C ASN A 222 -3.24 -9.60 -15.25
N PRO A 223 -3.83 -8.85 -14.32
CA PRO A 223 -3.27 -7.59 -13.84
C PRO A 223 -1.90 -7.77 -13.14
N ILE A 224 -1.67 -8.91 -12.48
CA ILE A 224 -0.39 -9.21 -11.81
C ILE A 224 0.72 -9.43 -12.86
N LEU A 225 0.41 -10.11 -13.96
CA LEU A 225 1.37 -10.28 -15.05
C LEU A 225 1.68 -8.96 -15.76
N VAL A 226 0.70 -8.08 -15.92
CA VAL A 226 0.92 -6.73 -16.46
C VAL A 226 1.88 -5.94 -15.57
N ASP A 227 1.66 -5.91 -14.27
CA ASP A 227 2.53 -5.23 -13.31
C ASP A 227 3.95 -5.81 -13.33
N PHE A 228 4.07 -7.14 -13.44
CA PHE A 228 5.36 -7.79 -13.61
C PHE A 228 6.06 -7.36 -14.90
N CYS A 229 5.35 -7.30 -16.02
CA CYS A 229 5.91 -6.80 -17.29
C CYS A 229 6.40 -5.35 -17.18
N VAL A 230 5.66 -4.49 -16.48
CA VAL A 230 6.09 -3.11 -16.22
C VAL A 230 7.39 -3.05 -15.41
N MET A 231 7.52 -3.91 -14.37
CA MET A 231 8.78 -4.02 -13.62
C MET A 231 9.93 -4.52 -14.47
N VAL A 232 9.70 -5.51 -15.33
CA VAL A 232 10.70 -6.04 -16.28
C VAL A 232 11.18 -4.95 -17.24
N LEU A 233 10.27 -4.17 -17.81
CA LEU A 233 10.61 -3.03 -18.67
C LEU A 233 11.41 -1.95 -17.92
N GLY A 234 11.09 -1.73 -16.64
CA GLY A 234 11.83 -0.85 -15.74
C GLY A 234 13.30 -1.28 -15.54
N PHE A 235 13.56 -2.59 -15.48
CA PHE A 235 14.91 -3.14 -15.41
C PHE A 235 15.75 -2.72 -16.62
N PHE A 236 15.21 -2.85 -17.83
CA PHE A 236 15.94 -2.47 -19.05
C PHE A 236 16.21 -0.96 -19.14
N LYS A 237 15.30 -0.12 -18.64
CA LYS A 237 15.53 1.33 -18.56
C LYS A 237 16.72 1.68 -17.65
N LYS A 238 16.86 0.98 -16.52
CA LYS A 238 17.99 1.20 -15.58
C LYS A 238 19.34 0.74 -16.14
N ILE A 239 19.37 -0.31 -16.97
CA ILE A 239 20.60 -0.79 -17.60
C ILE A 239 21.12 0.20 -18.67
N GLN A 240 20.23 1.00 -19.25
CA GLN A 240 20.58 1.95 -20.32
C GLN A 240 21.08 3.31 -19.81
N GLN A 241 20.93 3.58 -18.53
CA GLN A 241 21.45 4.76 -17.83
C GLN A 241 22.87 4.49 -17.30
#